data_861bfd05aa95cb0e294f9a455907df47
#
_entry.id   861bfd05aa95cb0e294f9a455907df47
#
_cell.length_a   1.000
_cell.length_b   1.000
_cell.length_c   1.000
_cell.angle_alpha   90.00
_cell.angle_beta   90.00
_cell.angle_gamma   90.00
#
_symmetry.space_group_name_H-M   'P 1'
#
loop_
_entity.id
_entity.type
_entity.pdbx_description
1 polymer ?
#
loop_
_entity_poly.entity_id
_entity_poly.type
_entity_poly.pdbx_seq_one_letter_code
_entity_poly.pdbx_strand_id
1 'polypeptide(L)'
;MNPTTMKTDCRGRRGVWLLLGTLFAAVPLVAATARIYVTNRGGTTISVIDPATNKVVEVIKGIESPEVVRFSPDGSRLYIANRSVDVLYVMDRKSKKYIKKVPLSGWANDAAVTSDGKLILVCIRNTGTEAVDVGALDIIDAKSLEKIKSIPVRRGLHDISVTGDGKFAAAGSPPGQSITVFDLQKMEIAWEVQYDQGVLVLTIDSNPDGSGNRIFAQLNRTNGFSVVDFATHKEVARIKNPDEPSGFPTGCEGISHGIAISPDHKTLWTNSRPANAVFVYSLPDLKLLGHVSLPETPVPGKAPRGGGPAWITFSPDGKTAYDSTCGTKSVSAIDVEAMKEITRIPVGEMPDRISTLVLP
;
A
#
# COMPACT_ATOMS: atom_id res chain seq x y z
N MET A 1 -60.46 75.42 -23.35
CA MET A 1 -60.26 75.42 -21.92
C MET A 1 -58.91 74.72 -21.67
N ASN A 2 -57.96 75.46 -21.11
CA ASN A 2 -56.56 75.10 -21.02
C ASN A 2 -56.25 74.03 -19.96
N PRO A 3 -55.35 73.07 -20.20
CA PRO A 3 -54.77 72.27 -19.13
C PRO A 3 -53.42 72.83 -18.66
N THR A 4 -53.28 72.94 -17.36
CA THR A 4 -52.17 73.44 -16.65
C THR A 4 -51.00 72.40 -16.61
N THR A 5 -49.85 72.83 -17.04
CA THR A 5 -48.58 72.05 -16.97
C THR A 5 -48.00 72.02 -15.57
N MET A 6 -47.75 70.84 -15.02
CA MET A 6 -47.01 70.63 -13.79
C MET A 6 -45.58 70.12 -14.13
N LYS A 7 -44.59 70.94 -13.83
CA LYS A 7 -43.17 70.59 -13.91
C LYS A 7 -42.78 69.80 -12.69
N THR A 8 -42.28 68.56 -12.84
CA THR A 8 -41.64 67.77 -11.83
C THR A 8 -40.15 67.86 -12.02
N ASP A 9 -39.50 68.32 -10.95
CA ASP A 9 -38.06 68.50 -10.80
C ASP A 9 -37.41 67.16 -10.35
N CYS A 10 -36.60 66.54 -11.21
CA CYS A 10 -35.88 65.32 -10.92
C CYS A 10 -34.45 65.65 -10.45
N ARG A 11 -34.25 65.78 -9.14
CA ARG A 11 -32.90 65.77 -8.55
C ARG A 11 -32.37 64.35 -8.45
N GLY A 12 -31.40 63.99 -9.28
CA GLY A 12 -30.69 62.73 -9.25
C GLY A 12 -29.79 62.59 -8.00
N ARG A 13 -30.11 61.61 -7.20
CA ARG A 13 -29.18 61.10 -6.14
C ARG A 13 -28.19 60.13 -6.80
N ARG A 14 -26.93 60.51 -6.91
CA ARG A 14 -25.82 59.60 -7.25
C ARG A 14 -25.54 58.73 -6.05
N GLY A 15 -25.97 57.45 -6.09
CA GLY A 15 -25.58 56.41 -5.16
C GLY A 15 -24.15 55.94 -5.50
N VAL A 16 -23.20 56.16 -4.58
CA VAL A 16 -21.87 55.60 -4.65
C VAL A 16 -21.94 54.16 -4.16
N TRP A 17 -21.82 53.20 -5.07
CA TRP A 17 -21.67 51.79 -4.68
C TRP A 17 -20.20 51.54 -4.34
N LEU A 18 -19.89 51.38 -3.06
CA LEU A 18 -18.61 50.84 -2.59
C LEU A 18 -18.61 49.33 -2.83
N LEU A 19 -17.88 48.89 -3.86
CA LEU A 19 -17.51 47.49 -4.05
C LEU A 19 -16.47 47.13 -2.99
N LEU A 20 -16.89 46.46 -1.91
CA LEU A 20 -16.00 45.76 -1.02
C LEU A 20 -15.47 44.51 -1.76
N GLY A 21 -14.28 44.62 -2.35
CA GLY A 21 -13.53 43.51 -2.86
C GLY A 21 -13.00 42.67 -1.69
N THR A 22 -13.60 41.52 -1.41
CA THR A 22 -13.02 40.51 -0.53
C THR A 22 -11.80 39.93 -1.20
N LEU A 23 -10.60 40.35 -0.78
CA LEU A 23 -9.37 39.66 -1.09
C LEU A 23 -9.40 38.28 -0.40
N PHE A 24 -9.70 37.23 -1.15
CA PHE A 24 -9.38 35.88 -0.74
C PHE A 24 -7.85 35.71 -0.83
N ALA A 25 -7.18 35.83 0.32
CA ALA A 25 -5.80 35.39 0.41
C ALA A 25 -5.78 33.88 0.17
N ALA A 26 -5.27 33.45 -0.98
CA ALA A 26 -4.97 32.05 -1.24
C ALA A 26 -3.88 31.64 -0.23
N VAL A 27 -4.27 30.90 0.80
CA VAL A 27 -3.32 30.21 1.67
C VAL A 27 -2.60 29.19 0.79
N PRO A 28 -1.27 29.25 0.63
CA PRO A 28 -0.57 28.25 -0.13
C PRO A 28 -0.82 26.90 0.53
N LEU A 29 -1.46 25.99 -0.18
CA LEU A 29 -1.58 24.60 0.24
C LEU A 29 -0.15 24.03 0.23
N VAL A 30 0.48 23.97 1.39
CA VAL A 30 1.76 23.29 1.52
C VAL A 30 1.51 21.83 1.18
N ALA A 31 1.98 21.39 0.03
CA ALA A 31 1.88 20.00 -0.37
C ALA A 31 2.52 19.15 0.74
N ALA A 32 1.77 18.17 1.25
CA ALA A 32 2.27 17.28 2.29
C ALA A 32 3.58 16.63 1.79
N THR A 33 4.64 16.80 2.57
CA THR A 33 5.92 16.19 2.24
C THR A 33 5.78 14.68 2.38
N ALA A 34 6.06 13.93 1.33
CA ALA A 34 5.99 12.48 1.38
C ALA A 34 7.35 11.85 1.08
N ARG A 35 7.51 10.60 1.48
CA ARG A 35 8.64 9.74 1.13
C ARG A 35 8.15 8.34 0.82
N ILE A 36 8.72 7.75 -0.22
CA ILE A 36 8.44 6.38 -0.62
C ILE A 36 9.62 5.51 -0.16
N TYR A 37 9.36 4.55 0.69
CA TYR A 37 10.36 3.63 1.21
C TYR A 37 10.26 2.29 0.49
N VAL A 38 11.40 1.78 0.04
CA VAL A 38 11.51 0.53 -0.72
C VAL A 38 12.51 -0.38 -0.03
N THR A 39 12.05 -1.55 0.42
CA THR A 39 12.96 -2.56 0.97
C THR A 39 13.70 -3.26 -0.17
N ASN A 40 15.03 -3.29 -0.11
CA ASN A 40 15.87 -4.00 -1.07
C ASN A 40 16.22 -5.37 -0.49
N ARG A 41 15.29 -6.30 -0.57
CA ARG A 41 15.32 -7.60 0.12
C ARG A 41 16.52 -8.48 -0.25
N GLY A 42 17.04 -8.35 -1.45
CA GLY A 42 18.24 -9.07 -1.88
C GLY A 42 19.56 -8.50 -1.34
N GLY A 43 19.49 -7.44 -0.53
CA GLY A 43 20.65 -6.74 0.01
C GLY A 43 20.48 -6.35 1.47
N THR A 44 21.07 -5.21 1.83
CA THR A 44 21.11 -4.72 3.23
C THR A 44 20.61 -3.29 3.36
N THR A 45 19.72 -2.84 2.44
CA THR A 45 19.35 -1.43 2.35
C THR A 45 17.85 -1.22 2.19
N ILE A 46 17.39 -0.02 2.62
CA ILE A 46 16.07 0.52 2.27
C ILE A 46 16.33 1.82 1.50
N SER A 47 15.80 1.93 0.28
CA SER A 47 15.87 3.16 -0.51
C SER A 47 14.70 4.07 -0.17
N VAL A 48 14.96 5.39 -0.09
CA VAL A 48 13.94 6.41 0.18
C VAL A 48 13.86 7.33 -1.02
N ILE A 49 12.70 7.37 -1.65
CA ILE A 49 12.42 8.16 -2.85
C ILE A 49 11.62 9.40 -2.46
N ASP A 50 11.97 10.53 -3.05
CA ASP A 50 11.17 11.75 -3.00
C ASP A 50 10.20 11.77 -4.20
N PRO A 51 8.88 11.69 -3.96
CA PRO A 51 7.88 11.68 -5.04
C PRO A 51 7.82 12.99 -5.84
N ALA A 52 8.28 14.11 -5.27
CA ALA A 52 8.31 15.39 -6.00
C ALA A 52 9.35 15.40 -7.10
N THR A 53 10.43 14.61 -6.97
CA THR A 53 11.53 14.56 -7.91
C THR A 53 11.71 13.20 -8.58
N ASN A 54 11.03 12.18 -8.11
CA ASN A 54 11.20 10.78 -8.52
C ASN A 54 12.67 10.32 -8.43
N LYS A 55 13.37 10.71 -7.35
CA LYS A 55 14.76 10.34 -7.11
C LYS A 55 14.96 9.71 -5.74
N VAL A 56 15.90 8.79 -5.63
CA VAL A 56 16.38 8.31 -4.33
C VAL A 56 17.10 9.46 -3.63
N VAL A 57 16.61 9.87 -2.48
CA VAL A 57 17.19 10.98 -1.68
C VAL A 57 17.92 10.48 -0.44
N GLU A 58 17.69 9.22 -0.06
CA GLU A 58 18.34 8.61 1.09
C GLU A 58 18.42 7.08 0.91
N VAL A 59 19.46 6.46 1.48
CA VAL A 59 19.59 5.01 1.58
C VAL A 59 19.92 4.64 3.03
N ILE A 60 19.00 3.93 3.68
CA ILE A 60 19.21 3.37 5.01
C ILE A 60 19.96 2.05 4.84
N LYS A 61 21.08 1.89 5.55
CA LYS A 61 22.02 0.75 5.40
C LYS A 61 22.06 -0.11 6.66
N GLY A 62 22.56 -1.33 6.53
CA GLY A 62 22.85 -2.22 7.67
C GLY A 62 21.62 -2.99 8.17
N ILE A 63 20.60 -3.15 7.35
CA ILE A 63 19.41 -3.96 7.64
C ILE A 63 19.44 -5.16 6.70
N GLU A 64 19.90 -6.30 7.18
CA GLU A 64 20.02 -7.52 6.39
C GLU A 64 18.65 -8.02 5.92
N SER A 65 18.52 -8.29 4.62
CA SER A 65 17.29 -8.80 3.99
C SER A 65 16.02 -8.09 4.49
N PRO A 66 15.93 -6.74 4.39
CA PRO A 66 14.75 -6.02 4.89
C PRO A 66 13.49 -6.48 4.15
N GLU A 67 12.50 -6.97 4.90
CA GLU A 67 11.26 -7.48 4.33
C GLU A 67 10.19 -6.40 4.29
N VAL A 68 9.97 -5.69 5.40
CA VAL A 68 8.92 -4.69 5.53
C VAL A 68 9.41 -3.45 6.26
N VAL A 69 8.90 -2.29 5.88
CA VAL A 69 8.99 -1.03 6.63
C VAL A 69 7.62 -0.40 6.75
N ARG A 70 7.24 -0.06 7.98
CA ARG A 70 6.02 0.68 8.32
C ARG A 70 6.37 1.87 9.21
N PHE A 71 5.41 2.73 9.46
CA PHE A 71 5.65 4.02 10.10
C PHE A 71 4.69 4.24 11.25
N SER A 72 5.14 4.98 12.28
CA SER A 72 4.20 5.62 13.20
C SER A 72 3.40 6.71 12.46
N PRO A 73 2.15 7.01 12.87
CA PRO A 73 1.33 8.02 12.20
C PRO A 73 1.95 9.41 12.14
N ASP A 74 2.76 9.77 13.13
CA ASP A 74 3.52 11.02 13.17
C ASP A 74 4.81 10.98 12.32
N GLY A 75 5.10 9.86 11.70
CA GLY A 75 6.29 9.64 10.88
C GLY A 75 7.62 9.69 11.65
N SER A 76 7.61 9.68 12.98
CA SER A 76 8.84 9.76 13.77
C SER A 76 9.60 8.44 13.85
N ARG A 77 8.90 7.30 13.72
CA ARG A 77 9.46 5.95 13.88
C ARG A 77 9.29 5.12 12.63
N LEU A 78 10.28 4.29 12.36
CA LEU A 78 10.24 3.21 11.38
C LEU A 78 10.13 1.88 12.13
N TYR A 79 9.21 1.04 11.69
CA TYR A 79 9.04 -0.34 12.14
C TYR A 79 9.52 -1.26 11.03
N ILE A 80 10.61 -1.99 11.28
CA ILE A 80 11.30 -2.76 10.25
C ILE A 80 11.42 -4.21 10.72
N ALA A 81 10.92 -5.14 9.90
CA ALA A 81 11.19 -6.55 10.07
C ALA A 81 12.02 -7.07 8.90
N ASN A 82 12.77 -8.13 9.13
CA ASN A 82 13.57 -8.81 8.12
C ASN A 82 13.41 -10.33 8.23
N ARG A 83 13.99 -11.05 7.29
CA ARG A 83 13.92 -12.51 7.23
C ARG A 83 15.00 -13.24 8.06
N SER A 84 15.94 -12.53 8.60
CA SER A 84 17.13 -13.12 9.22
C SER A 84 17.00 -13.33 10.72
N VAL A 85 16.10 -12.58 11.37
CA VAL A 85 15.91 -12.62 12.83
C VAL A 85 14.46 -12.38 13.23
N ASP A 86 14.06 -12.98 14.35
CA ASP A 86 12.71 -12.88 14.92
C ASP A 86 12.58 -11.61 15.77
N VAL A 87 12.77 -10.45 15.12
CA VAL A 87 12.78 -9.14 15.77
C VAL A 87 12.11 -8.09 14.90
N LEU A 88 11.24 -7.29 15.52
CA LEU A 88 10.83 -6.01 14.94
C LEU A 88 11.79 -4.91 15.43
N TYR A 89 12.50 -4.30 14.51
CA TYR A 89 13.33 -3.13 14.80
C TYR A 89 12.48 -1.88 14.83
N VAL A 90 12.58 -1.12 15.90
CA VAL A 90 12.00 0.23 16.01
C VAL A 90 13.14 1.23 15.90
N MET A 91 13.10 2.07 14.88
CA MET A 91 14.16 3.01 14.55
C MET A 91 13.61 4.44 14.57
N ASP A 92 14.36 5.38 15.14
CA ASP A 92 14.09 6.81 14.96
C ASP A 92 14.38 7.23 13.51
N ARG A 93 13.37 7.78 12.84
CA ARG A 93 13.46 8.09 11.42
C ARG A 93 14.53 9.16 11.09
N LYS A 94 14.70 10.16 11.94
CA LYS A 94 15.65 11.26 11.68
C LYS A 94 17.08 10.85 11.94
N SER A 95 17.34 10.27 13.11
CA SER A 95 18.70 9.91 13.53
C SER A 95 19.17 8.55 13.01
N LYS A 96 18.24 7.70 12.51
CA LYS A 96 18.48 6.30 12.11
C LYS A 96 19.01 5.42 13.23
N LYS A 97 18.84 5.83 14.48
CA LYS A 97 19.22 5.03 15.65
C LYS A 97 18.10 4.07 16.04
N TYR A 98 18.47 2.87 16.44
CA TYR A 98 17.52 1.93 17.01
C TYR A 98 17.01 2.44 18.37
N ILE A 99 15.69 2.49 18.51
CA ILE A 99 14.99 2.81 19.76
C ILE A 99 14.83 1.51 20.57
N LYS A 100 14.36 0.45 19.91
CA LYS A 100 14.08 -0.85 20.53
C LYS A 100 14.15 -1.98 19.52
N LYS A 101 14.44 -3.18 20.02
CA LYS A 101 14.29 -4.46 19.34
C LYS A 101 13.18 -5.21 20.04
N VAL A 102 12.06 -5.42 19.40
CA VAL A 102 10.90 -6.13 19.97
C VAL A 102 10.98 -7.59 19.53
N PRO A 103 11.11 -8.56 20.46
CA PRO A 103 11.12 -9.97 20.13
C PRO A 103 9.79 -10.40 19.52
N LEU A 104 9.84 -11.12 18.42
CA LEU A 104 8.70 -11.70 17.72
C LEU A 104 8.56 -13.18 18.06
N SER A 105 7.37 -13.74 17.78
CA SER A 105 7.10 -15.17 17.99
C SER A 105 7.77 -16.06 16.94
N GLY A 106 8.38 -15.48 15.93
CA GLY A 106 9.08 -16.17 14.87
C GLY A 106 9.33 -15.27 13.68
N TRP A 107 9.61 -15.86 12.54
CA TRP A 107 9.96 -15.19 11.31
C TRP A 107 8.82 -14.32 10.76
N ALA A 108 9.06 -13.00 10.71
CA ALA A 108 8.12 -12.02 10.19
C ALA A 108 8.10 -11.96 8.66
N ASN A 109 6.91 -11.74 8.08
CA ASN A 109 6.75 -11.51 6.65
C ASN A 109 6.21 -10.11 6.34
N ASP A 110 5.16 -9.66 7.04
CA ASP A 110 4.61 -8.32 6.88
C ASP A 110 4.22 -7.71 8.20
N ALA A 111 3.97 -6.40 8.18
CA ALA A 111 3.46 -5.66 9.31
C ALA A 111 2.45 -4.59 8.86
N ALA A 112 1.56 -4.21 9.77
CA ALA A 112 0.67 -3.07 9.61
C ALA A 112 0.62 -2.26 10.91
N VAL A 113 0.19 -1.01 10.80
CA VAL A 113 -0.06 -0.15 11.96
C VAL A 113 -1.52 0.28 11.88
N THR A 114 -2.23 0.23 13.00
CA THR A 114 -3.62 0.72 13.05
C THR A 114 -3.68 2.21 12.76
N SER A 115 -4.79 2.69 12.19
CA SER A 115 -4.96 4.10 11.80
C SER A 115 -4.80 5.08 12.97
N ASP A 116 -5.16 4.64 14.18
CA ASP A 116 -4.95 5.42 15.42
C ASP A 116 -3.53 5.31 15.99
N GLY A 117 -2.68 4.52 15.36
CA GLY A 117 -1.27 4.32 15.72
C GLY A 117 -1.03 3.58 17.02
N LYS A 118 -2.05 2.92 17.61
CA LYS A 118 -1.91 2.26 18.90
C LYS A 118 -1.30 0.86 18.82
N LEU A 119 -1.56 0.16 17.72
CA LEU A 119 -1.11 -1.22 17.56
C LEU A 119 -0.20 -1.34 16.32
N ILE A 120 0.85 -2.14 16.48
CA ILE A 120 1.67 -2.66 15.40
C ILE A 120 1.35 -4.14 15.30
N LEU A 121 0.93 -4.57 14.13
CA LEU A 121 0.54 -5.94 13.82
C LEU A 121 1.65 -6.56 12.96
N VAL A 122 2.14 -7.75 13.34
CA VAL A 122 3.21 -8.43 12.60
C VAL A 122 2.76 -9.82 12.20
N CYS A 123 2.75 -10.11 10.90
CA CYS A 123 2.51 -11.43 10.35
C CYS A 123 3.71 -12.33 10.58
N ILE A 124 3.54 -13.38 11.37
CA ILE A 124 4.55 -14.42 11.61
C ILE A 124 4.31 -15.56 10.62
N ARG A 125 5.31 -15.81 9.78
CA ARG A 125 5.30 -16.88 8.78
C ARG A 125 5.55 -18.26 9.38
N ASN A 126 6.47 -18.33 10.32
CA ASN A 126 6.85 -19.58 10.98
C ASN A 126 7.36 -19.29 12.38
N THR A 127 6.75 -19.93 13.36
CA THR A 127 7.16 -19.83 14.77
C THR A 127 8.34 -20.74 15.11
N GLY A 128 8.75 -21.63 14.20
CA GLY A 128 9.87 -22.57 14.41
C GLY A 128 9.59 -23.68 15.41
N THR A 129 8.37 -23.79 15.94
CA THR A 129 8.04 -24.71 17.03
C THR A 129 7.60 -26.10 16.56
N GLU A 130 7.26 -26.26 15.27
CA GLU A 130 6.77 -27.52 14.73
C GLU A 130 7.30 -27.81 13.32
N ALA A 131 7.11 -29.05 12.85
CA ALA A 131 7.51 -29.50 11.51
C ALA A 131 6.70 -28.86 10.37
N VAL A 132 5.64 -28.12 10.68
CA VAL A 132 4.78 -27.40 9.74
C VAL A 132 4.82 -25.91 10.06
N ASP A 133 4.66 -25.08 9.02
CA ASP A 133 4.67 -23.61 9.11
C ASP A 133 3.51 -23.06 9.97
N VAL A 134 3.55 -23.29 11.26
CA VAL A 134 2.64 -22.66 12.22
C VAL A 134 2.99 -21.18 12.29
N GLY A 135 2.00 -20.34 12.05
CA GLY A 135 2.16 -18.89 12.09
C GLY A 135 1.45 -18.25 13.26
N ALA A 136 1.56 -16.94 13.34
CA ALA A 136 0.85 -16.15 14.33
C ALA A 136 0.61 -14.72 13.80
N LEU A 137 -0.31 -13.99 14.43
CA LEU A 137 -0.35 -12.54 14.40
C LEU A 137 0.21 -12.03 15.75
N ASP A 138 1.38 -11.42 15.73
CA ASP A 138 1.92 -10.71 16.88
C ASP A 138 1.34 -9.29 16.94
N ILE A 139 0.81 -8.92 18.10
CA ILE A 139 0.24 -7.59 18.38
C ILE A 139 1.14 -6.89 19.37
N ILE A 140 1.63 -5.72 18.98
CA ILE A 140 2.58 -4.91 19.75
C ILE A 140 1.90 -3.58 20.07
N ASP A 141 1.92 -3.16 21.34
CA ASP A 141 1.52 -1.83 21.75
C ASP A 141 2.56 -0.81 21.27
N ALA A 142 2.14 0.14 20.43
CA ALA A 142 3.05 1.09 19.79
C ALA A 142 3.63 2.15 20.74
N LYS A 143 3.05 2.32 21.93
CA LYS A 143 3.53 3.26 22.94
C LYS A 143 4.63 2.63 23.80
N SER A 144 4.35 1.48 24.40
CA SER A 144 5.31 0.76 25.24
C SER A 144 6.35 -0.01 24.44
N LEU A 145 6.03 -0.31 23.17
CA LEU A 145 6.81 -1.19 22.30
C LEU A 145 6.98 -2.60 22.90
N GLU A 146 5.94 -3.09 23.57
CA GLU A 146 5.88 -4.46 24.10
C GLU A 146 4.89 -5.29 23.28
N LYS A 147 5.25 -6.54 23.01
CA LYS A 147 4.32 -7.51 22.44
C LYS A 147 3.29 -7.87 23.49
N ILE A 148 2.02 -7.51 23.25
CA ILE A 148 0.92 -7.69 24.21
C ILE A 148 0.13 -8.97 23.94
N LYS A 149 0.16 -9.48 22.70
CA LYS A 149 -0.53 -10.70 22.31
C LYS A 149 0.19 -11.37 21.15
N SER A 150 0.08 -12.69 21.07
CA SER A 150 0.35 -13.48 19.89
C SER A 150 -0.87 -14.38 19.64
N ILE A 151 -1.50 -14.25 18.49
CA ILE A 151 -2.67 -15.04 18.11
C ILE A 151 -2.17 -16.13 17.16
N PRO A 152 -2.14 -17.40 17.58
CA PRO A 152 -1.67 -18.48 16.72
C PRO A 152 -2.64 -18.72 15.57
N VAL A 153 -2.09 -19.04 14.40
CA VAL A 153 -2.84 -19.49 13.23
C VAL A 153 -2.29 -20.82 12.75
N ARG A 154 -3.16 -21.60 12.10
CA ARG A 154 -2.81 -22.95 11.67
C ARG A 154 -1.63 -22.98 10.70
N ARG A 155 -1.45 -21.96 9.88
CA ARG A 155 -0.42 -21.84 8.84
C ARG A 155 0.09 -20.41 8.76
N GLY A 156 1.35 -20.26 8.37
CA GLY A 156 2.04 -18.98 8.33
C GLY A 156 1.38 -17.89 7.51
N LEU A 157 1.34 -16.69 8.06
CA LEU A 157 0.80 -15.50 7.43
C LEU A 157 1.83 -14.86 6.49
N HIS A 158 1.33 -14.16 5.45
CA HIS A 158 2.18 -13.53 4.44
C HIS A 158 2.02 -12.02 4.37
N ASP A 159 0.80 -11.52 4.34
CA ASP A 159 0.48 -10.11 4.13
C ASP A 159 -0.67 -9.70 5.04
N ILE A 160 -0.79 -8.40 5.37
CA ILE A 160 -1.82 -7.90 6.28
C ILE A 160 -2.30 -6.51 5.88
N SER A 161 -3.60 -6.32 5.95
CA SER A 161 -4.27 -5.03 5.80
C SER A 161 -5.23 -4.79 6.95
N VAL A 162 -5.41 -3.53 7.35
CA VAL A 162 -6.28 -3.10 8.46
C VAL A 162 -7.45 -2.31 7.90
N THR A 163 -8.65 -2.48 8.47
CA THR A 163 -9.81 -1.65 8.14
C THR A 163 -9.56 -0.18 8.51
N GLY A 164 -10.18 0.75 7.79
CA GLY A 164 -10.00 2.17 8.02
C GLY A 164 -10.33 2.62 9.44
N ASP A 165 -11.32 1.96 10.08
CA ASP A 165 -11.71 2.20 11.49
C ASP A 165 -10.80 1.53 12.53
N GLY A 166 -9.81 0.75 12.07
CA GLY A 166 -8.84 0.07 12.93
C GLY A 166 -9.38 -1.08 13.77
N LYS A 167 -10.62 -1.56 13.51
CA LYS A 167 -11.22 -2.63 14.33
C LYS A 167 -10.86 -4.04 13.89
N PHE A 168 -10.59 -4.23 12.60
CA PHE A 168 -10.26 -5.53 12.03
C PHE A 168 -8.97 -5.46 11.21
N ALA A 169 -8.30 -6.60 11.15
CA ALA A 169 -7.20 -6.82 10.21
C ALA A 169 -7.45 -8.13 9.46
N ALA A 170 -7.15 -8.14 8.16
CA ALA A 170 -7.18 -9.34 7.35
C ALA A 170 -5.76 -9.73 6.95
N ALA A 171 -5.43 -11.02 7.05
CA ALA A 171 -4.14 -11.53 6.65
C ALA A 171 -4.27 -12.74 5.71
N GLY A 172 -3.44 -12.76 4.66
CA GLY A 172 -3.36 -13.87 3.72
C GLY A 172 -2.38 -14.93 4.16
N SER A 173 -2.69 -16.20 3.88
CA SER A 173 -1.81 -17.34 4.15
C SER A 173 -1.62 -18.20 2.90
N PRO A 174 -0.43 -18.17 2.26
CA PRO A 174 -0.16 -19.07 1.13
C PRO A 174 -0.18 -20.55 1.53
N PRO A 175 0.48 -21.00 2.63
CA PRO A 175 0.43 -22.41 3.01
C PRO A 175 -0.91 -22.81 3.63
N GLY A 176 -1.65 -21.86 4.23
CA GLY A 176 -2.98 -22.07 4.79
C GLY A 176 -4.09 -22.06 3.76
N GLN A 177 -3.82 -21.50 2.60
CA GLN A 177 -4.83 -21.30 1.55
C GLN A 177 -6.06 -20.53 2.09
N SER A 178 -5.81 -19.50 2.90
CA SER A 178 -6.88 -18.79 3.61
C SER A 178 -6.62 -17.30 3.72
N ILE A 179 -7.71 -16.59 3.97
CA ILE A 179 -7.70 -15.26 4.59
C ILE A 179 -8.21 -15.44 6.01
N THR A 180 -7.44 -14.99 7.00
CA THR A 180 -7.85 -14.93 8.40
C THR A 180 -8.12 -13.47 8.78
N VAL A 181 -9.29 -13.18 9.32
CA VAL A 181 -9.65 -11.85 9.81
C VAL A 181 -9.65 -11.86 11.34
N PHE A 182 -8.97 -10.86 11.88
CA PHE A 182 -8.78 -10.68 13.34
C PHE A 182 -9.62 -9.50 13.83
N ASP A 183 -10.34 -9.70 14.93
CA ASP A 183 -10.95 -8.63 15.72
C ASP A 183 -9.86 -8.04 16.63
N LEU A 184 -9.46 -6.82 16.38
CA LEU A 184 -8.36 -6.16 17.10
C LEU A 184 -8.77 -5.65 18.48
N GLN A 185 -10.06 -5.47 18.73
CA GLN A 185 -10.56 -5.08 20.05
C GLN A 185 -10.57 -6.28 21.01
N LYS A 186 -10.99 -7.46 20.52
CA LYS A 186 -10.99 -8.70 21.29
C LYS A 186 -9.64 -9.43 21.26
N MET A 187 -8.78 -9.08 20.29
CA MET A 187 -7.50 -9.75 20.02
C MET A 187 -7.69 -11.26 19.78
N GLU A 188 -8.60 -11.60 18.88
CA GLU A 188 -8.91 -12.98 18.50
C GLU A 188 -9.22 -13.10 17.01
N ILE A 189 -9.26 -14.33 16.49
CA ILE A 189 -9.72 -14.59 15.12
C ILE A 189 -11.24 -14.36 15.09
N ALA A 190 -11.69 -13.47 14.19
CA ALA A 190 -13.09 -13.20 13.97
C ALA A 190 -13.73 -14.22 13.01
N TRP A 191 -13.08 -14.44 11.87
CA TRP A 191 -13.54 -15.39 10.85
C TRP A 191 -12.43 -15.71 9.83
N GLU A 192 -12.65 -16.75 9.03
CA GLU A 192 -11.73 -17.19 7.97
C GLU A 192 -12.46 -17.53 6.68
N VAL A 193 -11.77 -17.30 5.55
CA VAL A 193 -12.21 -17.79 4.23
C VAL A 193 -11.16 -18.77 3.70
N GLN A 194 -11.60 -19.97 3.38
CA GLN A 194 -10.74 -21.02 2.80
C GLN A 194 -10.77 -20.95 1.28
N TYR A 195 -9.63 -21.24 0.67
CA TYR A 195 -9.43 -21.27 -0.78
C TYR A 195 -8.87 -22.62 -1.24
N ASP A 196 -8.91 -22.82 -2.55
CA ASP A 196 -8.27 -23.95 -3.24
C ASP A 196 -6.79 -23.72 -3.54
N GLN A 197 -6.26 -22.55 -3.17
CA GLN A 197 -4.89 -22.13 -3.43
C GLN A 197 -4.42 -21.08 -2.44
N GLY A 198 -3.09 -20.84 -2.41
CA GLY A 198 -2.50 -19.90 -1.46
C GLY A 198 -2.92 -18.45 -1.71
N VAL A 199 -3.19 -17.73 -0.62
CA VAL A 199 -3.48 -16.30 -0.64
C VAL A 199 -2.19 -15.54 -0.34
N LEU A 200 -1.80 -14.64 -1.24
CA LEU A 200 -0.53 -13.89 -1.17
C LEU A 200 -0.75 -12.50 -0.54
N VAL A 201 -1.03 -11.53 -1.37
CA VAL A 201 -1.16 -10.12 -0.99
C VAL A 201 -2.61 -9.71 -1.04
N LEU A 202 -3.05 -8.87 -0.11
CA LEU A 202 -4.41 -8.40 -0.04
C LEU A 202 -4.50 -6.92 0.36
N THR A 203 -5.63 -6.31 0.01
CA THR A 203 -5.98 -4.96 0.47
C THR A 203 -7.46 -4.93 0.85
N ILE A 204 -7.81 -4.05 1.77
CA ILE A 204 -9.20 -3.87 2.23
C ILE A 204 -9.75 -2.57 1.65
N ASP A 205 -10.88 -2.69 0.95
CA ASP A 205 -11.75 -1.56 0.64
C ASP A 205 -12.65 -1.27 1.85
N SER A 206 -12.66 -0.03 2.31
CA SER A 206 -13.45 0.38 3.46
C SER A 206 -14.63 1.25 3.05
N ASN A 207 -15.71 1.13 3.81
CA ASN A 207 -16.83 2.05 3.75
C ASN A 207 -16.41 3.47 4.18
N PRO A 208 -17.22 4.51 3.91
CA PRO A 208 -16.92 5.87 4.35
C PRO A 208 -16.74 6.04 5.87
N ASP A 209 -17.32 5.16 6.69
CA ASP A 209 -17.16 5.14 8.15
C ASP A 209 -15.89 4.38 8.60
N GLY A 210 -15.10 3.88 7.66
CA GLY A 210 -13.89 3.10 7.89
C GLY A 210 -14.10 1.61 8.12
N SER A 211 -15.33 1.13 8.24
CA SER A 211 -15.61 -0.31 8.38
C SER A 211 -15.21 -1.06 7.10
N GLY A 212 -14.93 -2.37 7.24
CA GLY A 212 -14.58 -3.21 6.09
C GLY A 212 -15.74 -3.36 5.12
N ASN A 213 -15.47 -3.19 3.82
CA ASN A 213 -16.42 -3.40 2.73
C ASN A 213 -16.07 -4.69 1.95
N ARG A 214 -14.90 -4.72 1.31
CA ARG A 214 -14.43 -5.85 0.53
C ARG A 214 -12.95 -6.09 0.80
N ILE A 215 -12.52 -7.35 0.65
CA ILE A 215 -11.11 -7.72 0.61
C ILE A 215 -10.79 -8.12 -0.83
N PHE A 216 -9.77 -7.52 -1.41
CA PHE A 216 -9.20 -7.92 -2.68
C PHE A 216 -7.91 -8.67 -2.42
N ALA A 217 -7.81 -9.92 -2.90
CA ALA A 217 -6.69 -10.79 -2.57
C ALA A 217 -6.11 -11.49 -3.80
N GLN A 218 -4.81 -11.40 -3.95
CA GLN A 218 -4.09 -12.15 -4.99
C GLN A 218 -3.83 -13.58 -4.56
N LEU A 219 -3.99 -14.49 -5.52
CA LEU A 219 -3.86 -15.92 -5.32
C LEU A 219 -2.62 -16.44 -6.05
N ASN A 220 -1.93 -17.42 -5.48
CA ASN A 220 -0.62 -17.85 -5.97
C ASN A 220 -0.63 -18.58 -7.33
N ARG A 221 -1.79 -19.04 -7.81
CA ARG A 221 -1.96 -19.72 -9.10
C ARG A 221 -2.94 -19.02 -10.04
N THR A 222 -3.44 -17.84 -9.66
CA THR A 222 -4.37 -17.05 -10.47
C THR A 222 -3.71 -15.73 -10.87
N ASN A 223 -3.56 -15.50 -12.17
CA ASN A 223 -3.24 -14.17 -12.68
C ASN A 223 -4.49 -13.29 -12.54
N GLY A 224 -4.59 -12.57 -11.43
CA GLY A 224 -5.78 -11.80 -11.05
C GLY A 224 -6.00 -11.77 -9.54
N PHE A 225 -7.23 -11.64 -9.10
CA PHE A 225 -7.58 -11.50 -7.69
C PHE A 225 -8.95 -12.07 -7.34
N SER A 226 -9.12 -12.43 -6.08
CA SER A 226 -10.38 -12.77 -5.44
C SER A 226 -11.00 -11.55 -4.77
N VAL A 227 -12.31 -11.53 -4.65
CA VAL A 227 -13.10 -10.51 -3.96
C VAL A 227 -13.89 -11.19 -2.86
N VAL A 228 -13.65 -10.82 -1.61
CA VAL A 228 -14.42 -11.25 -0.45
C VAL A 228 -15.30 -10.11 0.03
N ASP A 229 -16.58 -10.39 0.19
CA ASP A 229 -17.51 -9.48 0.83
C ASP A 229 -17.34 -9.54 2.35
N PHE A 230 -17.06 -8.40 2.96
CA PHE A 230 -16.69 -8.34 4.38
C PHE A 230 -17.88 -8.64 5.31
N ALA A 231 -19.11 -8.33 4.90
CA ALA A 231 -20.31 -8.54 5.72
C ALA A 231 -20.78 -10.00 5.70
N THR A 232 -20.65 -10.67 4.56
CA THR A 232 -21.08 -12.07 4.41
C THR A 232 -19.96 -13.08 4.68
N HIS A 233 -18.71 -12.63 4.78
CA HIS A 233 -17.50 -13.45 4.97
C HIS A 233 -17.28 -14.47 3.83
N LYS A 234 -17.67 -14.13 2.60
CA LYS A 234 -17.62 -15.07 1.47
C LYS A 234 -16.87 -14.49 0.27
N GLU A 235 -16.16 -15.35 -0.45
CA GLU A 235 -15.70 -15.03 -1.80
C GLU A 235 -16.94 -14.83 -2.68
N VAL A 236 -17.07 -13.65 -3.27
CA VAL A 236 -18.20 -13.28 -4.13
C VAL A 236 -17.83 -13.17 -5.59
N ALA A 237 -16.55 -13.03 -5.89
CA ALA A 237 -16.02 -13.02 -7.25
C ALA A 237 -14.55 -13.42 -7.30
N ARG A 238 -14.13 -13.93 -8.47
CA ARG A 238 -12.72 -14.16 -8.82
C ARG A 238 -12.49 -13.59 -10.21
N ILE A 239 -11.66 -12.55 -10.27
CA ILE A 239 -11.36 -11.81 -11.50
C ILE A 239 -10.02 -12.28 -12.03
N LYS A 240 -9.96 -12.63 -13.31
CA LYS A 240 -8.71 -12.93 -14.02
C LYS A 240 -8.27 -11.74 -14.84
N ASN A 241 -6.99 -11.41 -14.77
CA ASN A 241 -6.39 -10.49 -15.73
C ASN A 241 -6.41 -11.13 -17.13
N PRO A 242 -6.43 -10.34 -18.19
CA PRO A 242 -6.22 -10.87 -19.55
C PRO A 242 -4.92 -11.68 -19.64
N ASP A 243 -4.96 -12.76 -20.40
CA ASP A 243 -3.78 -13.56 -20.70
C ASP A 243 -2.95 -12.85 -21.78
N GLU A 244 -2.04 -12.00 -21.34
CA GLU A 244 -1.11 -11.25 -22.18
C GLU A 244 0.33 -11.54 -21.72
N PRO A 245 0.87 -12.74 -22.00
CA PRO A 245 2.22 -13.09 -21.55
C PRO A 245 3.25 -12.23 -22.30
N SER A 246 4.08 -11.52 -21.54
CA SER A 246 5.16 -10.70 -22.09
C SER A 246 6.28 -11.53 -22.74
N GLY A 247 6.38 -12.81 -22.40
CA GLY A 247 7.47 -13.69 -22.83
C GLY A 247 8.82 -13.40 -22.12
N PHE A 248 8.88 -12.44 -21.21
CA PHE A 248 10.11 -12.07 -20.52
C PHE A 248 10.24 -12.70 -19.13
N PRO A 249 11.36 -13.38 -18.82
CA PRO A 249 11.62 -13.85 -17.48
C PRO A 249 11.83 -12.67 -16.53
N THR A 250 11.10 -12.62 -15.43
CA THR A 250 11.24 -11.54 -14.43
C THR A 250 12.33 -11.81 -13.39
N GLY A 251 12.69 -13.06 -13.21
CA GLY A 251 13.61 -13.48 -12.15
C GLY A 251 13.01 -13.40 -10.74
N CYS A 252 11.69 -13.23 -10.64
CA CYS A 252 10.95 -13.16 -9.38
C CYS A 252 9.95 -14.32 -9.33
N GLU A 253 9.74 -14.88 -8.14
CA GLU A 253 8.83 -16.01 -7.94
C GLU A 253 7.35 -15.58 -7.96
N GLY A 254 6.48 -16.49 -8.40
CA GLY A 254 5.03 -16.34 -8.39
C GLY A 254 4.45 -15.58 -9.58
N ILE A 255 3.13 -15.68 -9.75
CA ILE A 255 2.38 -15.11 -10.87
C ILE A 255 2.02 -13.65 -10.63
N SER A 256 1.74 -13.28 -9.37
CA SER A 256 1.18 -11.99 -9.02
C SER A 256 1.62 -11.64 -7.60
N HIS A 257 1.87 -10.37 -7.30
CA HIS A 257 2.43 -10.02 -6.00
C HIS A 257 2.32 -8.52 -5.66
N GLY A 258 1.22 -7.91 -5.84
CA GLY A 258 0.95 -6.53 -5.45
C GLY A 258 -0.45 -6.12 -5.85
N ILE A 259 -1.22 -5.64 -4.90
CA ILE A 259 -2.57 -5.14 -5.08
C ILE A 259 -2.79 -3.95 -4.17
N ALA A 260 -3.32 -2.85 -4.72
CA ALA A 260 -3.53 -1.63 -3.95
C ALA A 260 -4.71 -0.84 -4.49
N ILE A 261 -5.41 -0.15 -3.60
CA ILE A 261 -6.50 0.78 -3.92
C ILE A 261 -5.90 2.18 -4.04
N SER A 262 -6.32 2.94 -5.07
CA SER A 262 -5.91 4.35 -5.21
C SER A 262 -6.42 5.20 -4.03
N PRO A 263 -5.71 6.27 -3.63
CA PRO A 263 -6.11 7.11 -2.48
C PRO A 263 -7.50 7.75 -2.59
N ASP A 264 -8.02 7.91 -3.79
CA ASP A 264 -9.38 8.42 -4.05
C ASP A 264 -10.45 7.32 -4.05
N HIS A 265 -10.08 6.07 -3.78
CA HIS A 265 -10.93 4.88 -3.77
C HIS A 265 -11.68 4.59 -5.08
N LYS A 266 -11.16 5.09 -6.23
CA LYS A 266 -11.82 4.87 -7.52
C LYS A 266 -11.24 3.74 -8.35
N THR A 267 -10.01 3.33 -8.04
CA THR A 267 -9.34 2.28 -8.82
C THR A 267 -8.62 1.27 -7.93
N LEU A 268 -8.60 0.02 -8.40
CA LEU A 268 -7.82 -1.08 -7.87
C LEU A 268 -6.71 -1.43 -8.87
N TRP A 269 -5.49 -1.43 -8.40
CA TRP A 269 -4.29 -1.74 -9.18
C TRP A 269 -3.74 -3.09 -8.77
N THR A 270 -3.44 -3.95 -9.73
CA THR A 270 -2.98 -5.31 -9.47
C THR A 270 -1.87 -5.72 -10.41
N ASN A 271 -0.81 -6.28 -9.87
CA ASN A 271 0.36 -6.71 -10.61
C ASN A 271 0.13 -8.04 -11.34
N SER A 272 0.73 -8.16 -12.51
CA SER A 272 0.83 -9.40 -13.27
C SER A 272 2.28 -9.60 -13.73
N ARG A 273 2.96 -10.58 -13.19
CA ARG A 273 4.32 -10.95 -13.64
C ARG A 273 4.32 -11.62 -15.01
N PRO A 274 3.37 -12.51 -15.35
CA PRO A 274 3.29 -13.07 -16.70
C PRO A 274 3.14 -12.01 -17.79
N ALA A 275 2.31 -10.99 -17.55
CA ALA A 275 2.12 -9.88 -18.49
C ALA A 275 3.22 -8.81 -18.39
N ASN A 276 4.09 -8.86 -17.38
CA ASN A 276 5.01 -7.78 -17.04
C ASN A 276 4.31 -6.41 -16.99
N ALA A 277 3.15 -6.37 -16.31
CA ALA A 277 2.24 -5.23 -16.32
C ALA A 277 1.52 -5.03 -14.99
N VAL A 278 0.93 -3.87 -14.82
CA VAL A 278 0.00 -3.54 -13.74
C VAL A 278 -1.37 -3.30 -14.36
N PHE A 279 -2.37 -4.09 -14.01
CA PHE A 279 -3.75 -3.93 -14.45
C PHE A 279 -4.52 -3.00 -13.54
N VAL A 280 -5.42 -2.22 -14.11
CA VAL A 280 -6.21 -1.21 -13.40
C VAL A 280 -7.68 -1.47 -13.59
N TYR A 281 -8.41 -1.58 -12.49
CA TYR A 281 -9.85 -1.82 -12.44
C TYR A 281 -10.59 -0.66 -11.79
N SER A 282 -11.80 -0.35 -12.27
CA SER A 282 -12.66 0.64 -11.61
C SER A 282 -13.20 0.12 -10.27
N LEU A 283 -13.44 1.02 -9.34
CA LEU A 283 -14.22 0.75 -8.13
C LEU A 283 -15.51 1.60 -8.17
N PRO A 284 -16.66 1.07 -7.75
CA PRO A 284 -16.85 -0.26 -7.16
C PRO A 284 -17.03 -1.40 -8.18
N ASP A 285 -17.17 -1.13 -9.47
CA ASP A 285 -17.73 -2.02 -10.50
C ASP A 285 -16.76 -3.11 -10.99
N LEU A 286 -15.47 -3.00 -10.67
CA LEU A 286 -14.40 -3.92 -11.10
C LEU A 286 -14.30 -4.10 -12.62
N LYS A 287 -14.59 -3.05 -13.38
CA LYS A 287 -14.39 -3.04 -14.84
C LYS A 287 -12.91 -2.79 -15.13
N LEU A 288 -12.33 -3.59 -16.01
CA LEU A 288 -10.97 -3.36 -16.50
C LEU A 288 -10.92 -2.02 -17.24
N LEU A 289 -10.09 -1.09 -16.76
CA LEU A 289 -9.86 0.21 -17.39
C LEU A 289 -8.68 0.16 -18.36
N GLY A 290 -7.70 -0.68 -18.09
CA GLY A 290 -6.49 -0.83 -18.90
C GLY A 290 -5.36 -1.48 -18.12
N HIS A 291 -4.15 -1.37 -18.67
CA HIS A 291 -2.94 -1.82 -18.00
C HIS A 291 -1.76 -0.90 -18.32
N VAL A 292 -0.76 -0.95 -17.46
CA VAL A 292 0.54 -0.30 -17.65
C VAL A 292 1.56 -1.39 -17.94
N SER A 293 2.05 -1.50 -19.16
CA SER A 293 3.18 -2.38 -19.49
C SER A 293 4.45 -1.84 -18.88
N LEU A 294 5.16 -2.68 -18.15
CA LEU A 294 6.45 -2.32 -17.57
C LEU A 294 7.56 -2.58 -18.57
N PRO A 295 8.50 -1.63 -18.75
CA PRO A 295 9.59 -1.82 -19.70
C PRO A 295 10.50 -2.99 -19.31
N GLU A 296 11.00 -3.66 -20.32
CA GLU A 296 12.05 -4.66 -20.19
C GLU A 296 13.42 -4.01 -20.05
N THR A 297 14.37 -4.74 -19.48
CA THR A 297 15.75 -4.32 -19.39
C THR A 297 16.62 -5.24 -20.22
N PRO A 298 17.38 -4.73 -21.20
CA PRO A 298 18.32 -5.53 -21.96
C PRO A 298 19.36 -6.19 -21.05
N VAL A 299 19.63 -7.47 -21.30
CA VAL A 299 20.67 -8.24 -20.60
C VAL A 299 21.67 -8.74 -21.65
N PRO A 300 22.97 -8.32 -21.59
CA PRO A 300 23.96 -8.71 -22.56
C PRO A 300 24.04 -10.24 -22.74
N GLY A 301 23.91 -10.72 -23.99
CA GLY A 301 23.99 -12.15 -24.33
C GLY A 301 22.82 -13.01 -23.82
N LYS A 302 21.74 -12.41 -23.35
CA LYS A 302 20.53 -13.12 -22.86
C LYS A 302 19.25 -12.43 -23.36
N ALA A 303 18.11 -13.11 -23.19
CA ALA A 303 16.82 -12.44 -23.39
C ALA A 303 16.66 -11.24 -22.42
N PRO A 304 16.01 -10.17 -22.86
CA PRO A 304 15.67 -9.05 -21.96
C PRO A 304 14.93 -9.55 -20.71
N ARG A 305 15.11 -8.85 -19.60
CA ARG A 305 14.44 -9.17 -18.35
C ARG A 305 13.25 -8.23 -18.15
N GLY A 306 12.09 -8.79 -17.87
CA GLY A 306 10.90 -8.03 -17.47
C GLY A 306 11.07 -7.37 -16.10
N GLY A 307 10.31 -6.32 -15.85
CA GLY A 307 10.32 -5.58 -14.59
C GLY A 307 10.06 -6.46 -13.36
N GLY A 308 9.18 -7.43 -13.50
CA GLY A 308 8.76 -8.29 -12.39
C GLY A 308 8.09 -7.49 -11.29
N PRO A 309 6.89 -6.93 -11.56
CA PRO A 309 6.18 -6.10 -10.60
C PRO A 309 5.96 -6.83 -9.27
N ALA A 310 6.18 -6.12 -8.15
CA ALA A 310 6.13 -6.72 -6.82
C ALA A 310 5.11 -6.03 -5.91
N TRP A 311 5.32 -4.80 -5.46
CA TRP A 311 4.37 -4.06 -4.61
C TRP A 311 4.05 -2.70 -5.17
N ILE A 312 2.81 -2.23 -4.89
CA ILE A 312 2.30 -0.95 -5.35
C ILE A 312 2.02 -0.04 -4.15
N THR A 313 2.39 1.23 -4.28
CA THR A 313 1.94 2.32 -3.40
C THR A 313 1.68 3.56 -4.25
N PHE A 314 1.08 4.59 -3.65
CA PHE A 314 0.74 5.83 -4.35
C PHE A 314 1.39 7.05 -3.69
N SER A 315 1.58 8.11 -4.46
CA SER A 315 1.78 9.45 -3.91
C SER A 315 0.52 9.89 -3.12
N PRO A 316 0.65 10.76 -2.12
CA PRO A 316 -0.51 11.18 -1.31
C PRO A 316 -1.63 11.86 -2.10
N ASP A 317 -1.29 12.51 -3.21
CA ASP A 317 -2.24 13.15 -4.11
C ASP A 317 -2.88 12.17 -5.11
N GLY A 318 -2.49 10.90 -5.08
CA GLY A 318 -3.00 9.85 -5.95
C GLY A 318 -2.59 9.97 -7.42
N LYS A 319 -1.72 10.91 -7.79
CA LYS A 319 -1.35 11.14 -9.19
C LYS A 319 -0.28 10.21 -9.72
N THR A 320 0.56 9.68 -8.82
CA THR A 320 1.64 8.76 -9.18
C THR A 320 1.50 7.46 -8.41
N ALA A 321 1.47 6.34 -9.12
CA ALA A 321 1.66 5.02 -8.54
C ALA A 321 3.14 4.63 -8.63
N TYR A 322 3.62 3.95 -7.60
CA TYR A 322 4.99 3.44 -7.54
C TYR A 322 4.95 1.92 -7.43
N ASP A 323 5.53 1.24 -8.39
CA ASP A 323 5.64 -0.21 -8.41
C ASP A 323 7.09 -0.64 -8.25
N SER A 324 7.38 -1.44 -7.24
CA SER A 324 8.70 -2.03 -7.08
C SER A 324 8.90 -3.16 -8.08
N THR A 325 9.98 -3.10 -8.85
CA THR A 325 10.27 -4.05 -9.94
C THR A 325 11.47 -4.91 -9.57
N CYS A 326 11.20 -6.06 -8.94
CA CYS A 326 12.22 -6.96 -8.39
C CYS A 326 13.20 -7.51 -9.45
N GLY A 327 12.75 -7.65 -10.70
CA GLY A 327 13.56 -8.15 -11.81
C GLY A 327 14.60 -7.17 -12.32
N THR A 328 14.43 -5.88 -12.10
CA THR A 328 15.23 -4.81 -12.71
C THR A 328 15.89 -3.85 -11.71
N LYS A 329 15.82 -4.15 -10.40
CA LYS A 329 16.42 -3.32 -9.32
C LYS A 329 15.95 -1.88 -9.39
N SER A 330 14.66 -1.67 -9.60
CA SER A 330 14.12 -0.34 -9.82
C SER A 330 12.71 -0.20 -9.22
N VAL A 331 12.22 1.02 -9.22
CA VAL A 331 10.83 1.37 -8.98
C VAL A 331 10.32 2.09 -10.22
N SER A 332 9.20 1.62 -10.77
CA SER A 332 8.48 2.33 -11.82
C SER A 332 7.59 3.39 -11.18
N ALA A 333 7.80 4.66 -11.50
CA ALA A 333 6.86 5.73 -11.22
C ALA A 333 5.90 5.85 -12.40
N ILE A 334 4.60 5.74 -12.13
CA ILE A 334 3.54 5.61 -13.13
C ILE A 334 2.57 6.76 -12.96
N ASP A 335 2.27 7.47 -14.04
CA ASP A 335 1.17 8.44 -14.09
C ASP A 335 -0.17 7.68 -14.01
N VAL A 336 -0.96 7.99 -12.99
CA VAL A 336 -2.22 7.29 -12.70
C VAL A 336 -3.28 7.59 -13.76
N GLU A 337 -3.38 8.83 -14.22
CA GLU A 337 -4.36 9.25 -15.21
C GLU A 337 -4.01 8.73 -16.61
N ALA A 338 -2.75 8.92 -17.02
CA ALA A 338 -2.27 8.49 -18.34
C ALA A 338 -2.03 6.97 -18.42
N MET A 339 -1.97 6.24 -17.29
CA MET A 339 -1.58 4.83 -17.20
C MET A 339 -0.27 4.55 -17.96
N LYS A 340 0.77 5.34 -17.68
CA LYS A 340 2.08 5.23 -18.33
C LYS A 340 3.21 5.42 -17.35
N GLU A 341 4.31 4.67 -17.55
CA GLU A 341 5.55 4.92 -16.80
C GLU A 341 6.08 6.32 -17.09
N ILE A 342 6.27 7.12 -16.03
CA ILE A 342 6.91 8.43 -16.08
C ILE A 342 8.43 8.26 -16.15
N THR A 343 8.94 7.44 -15.25
CA THR A 343 10.37 7.17 -15.11
C THR A 343 10.63 5.90 -14.33
N ARG A 344 11.82 5.37 -14.49
CA ARG A 344 12.33 4.25 -13.72
C ARG A 344 13.43 4.73 -12.78
N ILE A 345 13.24 4.45 -11.50
CA ILE A 345 14.10 4.92 -10.40
C ILE A 345 14.99 3.75 -9.97
N PRO A 346 16.30 3.78 -10.20
CA PRO A 346 17.21 2.75 -9.72
C PRO A 346 17.23 2.68 -8.19
N VAL A 347 17.15 1.45 -7.64
CA VAL A 347 17.21 1.16 -6.20
C VAL A 347 18.16 -0.02 -5.95
N GLY A 348 18.15 -0.60 -4.75
CA GLY A 348 18.99 -1.75 -4.41
C GLY A 348 18.53 -3.09 -4.97
N GLU A 349 19.15 -4.17 -4.49
CA GLU A 349 18.92 -5.54 -4.95
C GLU A 349 17.54 -6.07 -4.55
N MET A 350 16.83 -6.65 -5.50
CA MET A 350 15.49 -7.25 -5.32
C MET A 350 14.57 -6.32 -4.52
N PRO A 351 14.22 -5.13 -5.06
CA PRO A 351 13.25 -4.26 -4.41
C PRO A 351 11.94 -5.04 -4.27
N ASP A 352 11.36 -4.95 -3.07
CA ASP A 352 10.20 -5.75 -2.72
C ASP A 352 9.10 -4.85 -2.15
N ARG A 353 8.86 -4.83 -0.85
CA ARG A 353 7.79 -4.01 -0.29
C ARG A 353 8.08 -2.52 -0.43
N ILE A 354 7.04 -1.80 -0.77
CA ILE A 354 7.07 -0.36 -0.98
C ILE A 354 5.96 0.30 -0.15
N SER A 355 6.27 1.40 0.51
CA SER A 355 5.33 2.08 1.41
C SER A 355 5.50 3.58 1.35
N THR A 356 4.39 4.30 1.34
CA THR A 356 4.36 5.77 1.37
C THR A 356 4.26 6.27 2.81
N LEU A 357 5.16 7.14 3.19
CA LEU A 357 5.08 7.93 4.42
C LEU A 357 4.66 9.36 4.06
N VAL A 358 3.56 9.80 4.61
CA VAL A 358 3.15 11.22 4.60
C VAL A 358 3.70 11.87 5.86
N LEU A 359 4.44 12.95 5.68
CA LEU A 359 5.02 13.71 6.79
C LEU A 359 4.07 14.87 7.14
N PRO A 360 3.79 15.07 8.44
CA PRO A 360 2.96 16.18 8.88
C PRO A 360 3.59 17.55 8.63
#